data_629908c6dc2130f1e9b83a244e9557ec
#
_entry.id   629908c6dc2130f1e9b83a244e9557ec
#
_cell.length_a   1.000
_cell.length_b   1.000
_cell.length_c   1.000
_cell.angle_alpha   90.00
_cell.angle_beta   90.00
_cell.angle_gamma   90.00
#
_symmetry.space_group_name_H-M   'P 1'
#
loop_
_entity.id
_entity.type
_entity.pdbx_description
1 polymer ?
#
loop_
_entity_poly.entity_id
_entity_poly.type
_entity_poly.pdbx_seq_one_letter_code
_entity_poly.pdbx_strand_id
1 'polypeptide(L)'
;MSRTKLESFPKTILTFGRSPIHRLDRLTAHLGGDVEIWAKREDVNSGLAYGGNKTRKLEYLVADALAQGCDTLVSIGGVQSNHTRQVAAVSAHLGLK
;
A
#
# COMPACT_ATOMS: atom_id res chain seq x y z
N MET A 1 16.28 7.99 17.74
CA MET A 1 16.03 6.79 16.89
C MET A 1 16.69 6.99 15.54
N SER A 2 17.50 6.04 15.10
CA SER A 2 18.01 6.00 13.73
C SER A 2 16.85 5.85 12.75
N ARG A 3 16.74 6.73 11.77
CA ARG A 3 15.78 6.56 10.67
C ARG A 3 16.16 5.32 9.87
N THR A 4 15.17 4.53 9.50
CA THR A 4 15.42 3.42 8.59
C THR A 4 15.87 3.98 7.24
N LYS A 5 16.67 3.21 6.49
CA LYS A 5 17.13 3.64 5.15
C LYS A 5 15.94 3.98 4.22
N LEU A 6 14.81 3.29 4.39
CA LEU A 6 13.60 3.55 3.62
C LEU A 6 13.02 4.95 3.88
N GLU A 7 13.05 5.42 5.12
CA GLU A 7 12.53 6.74 5.50
C GLU A 7 13.32 7.91 4.90
N SER A 8 14.52 7.64 4.35
CA SER A 8 15.34 8.65 3.70
C SER A 8 14.93 8.90 2.24
N PHE A 9 14.13 8.03 1.63
CA PHE A 9 13.67 8.19 0.26
C PHE A 9 12.46 9.12 0.17
N PRO A 10 12.36 9.94 -0.90
CA PRO A 10 11.15 10.73 -1.18
C PRO A 10 9.92 9.84 -1.31
N LYS A 11 8.80 10.36 -0.86
CA LYS A 11 7.54 9.62 -0.85
C LYS A 11 6.38 10.52 -1.27
N THR A 12 5.53 10.05 -2.17
CA THR A 12 4.23 10.63 -2.49
C THR A 12 3.18 10.01 -1.58
N ILE A 13 2.44 10.82 -0.84
CA ILE A 13 1.45 10.30 0.12
C ILE A 13 0.22 9.80 -0.62
N LEU A 14 -0.01 8.50 -0.56
CA LEU A 14 -1.17 7.80 -1.15
C LEU A 14 -2.00 7.05 -0.11
N THR A 15 -1.47 6.89 1.09
CA THR A 15 -2.11 6.18 2.21
C THR A 15 -2.58 7.15 3.29
N PHE A 16 -3.45 6.68 4.16
CA PHE A 16 -3.95 7.43 5.32
C PHE A 16 -2.96 7.46 6.51
N GLY A 17 -1.73 7.00 6.31
CA GLY A 17 -0.72 6.88 7.35
C GLY A 17 -0.63 5.45 7.90
N ARG A 18 -0.49 5.32 9.21
CA ARG A 18 -0.40 4.00 9.86
C ARG A 18 -1.74 3.29 9.81
N SER A 19 -1.75 2.07 9.26
CA SER A 19 -2.95 1.24 9.28
C SER A 19 -3.24 0.70 10.68
N PRO A 20 -4.52 0.51 11.02
CA PRO A 20 -4.92 -0.04 12.31
C PRO A 20 -4.39 -1.46 12.53
N ILE A 21 -4.19 -1.80 13.79
CA ILE A 21 -3.90 -3.16 14.22
C ILE A 21 -4.98 -3.56 15.23
N HIS A 22 -5.61 -4.72 15.04
CA HIS A 22 -6.57 -5.23 15.98
C HIS A 22 -6.47 -6.74 16.15
N ARG A 23 -6.88 -7.21 17.33
CA ARG A 23 -6.91 -8.63 17.66
C ARG A 23 -8.09 -9.30 16.97
N LEU A 24 -7.86 -10.51 16.48
CA LEU A 24 -8.88 -11.37 15.90
C LEU A 24 -9.36 -12.38 16.95
N ASP A 25 -10.24 -11.93 17.85
CA ASP A 25 -10.63 -12.69 19.04
C ASP A 25 -11.29 -14.03 18.70
N ARG A 26 -12.20 -14.03 17.73
CA ARG A 26 -12.91 -15.26 17.33
C ARG A 26 -11.96 -16.28 16.69
N LEU A 27 -11.02 -15.82 15.85
CA LEU A 27 -10.03 -16.68 15.23
C LEU A 27 -9.05 -17.22 16.27
N THR A 28 -8.58 -16.37 17.18
CA THR A 28 -7.73 -16.77 18.31
C THR A 28 -8.41 -17.87 19.13
N ALA A 29 -9.66 -17.70 19.51
CA ALA A 29 -10.42 -18.69 20.28
C ALA A 29 -10.65 -19.98 19.48
N HIS A 30 -10.99 -19.89 18.19
CA HIS A 30 -11.18 -21.05 17.30
C HIS A 30 -9.93 -21.92 17.19
N LEU A 31 -8.76 -21.32 17.25
CA LEU A 31 -7.47 -22.01 17.17
C LEU A 31 -6.92 -22.45 18.55
N GLY A 32 -7.75 -22.42 19.60
CA GLY A 32 -7.40 -22.93 20.93
C GLY A 32 -7.01 -21.87 21.96
N GLY A 33 -6.80 -20.63 21.55
CA GLY A 33 -6.51 -19.51 22.45
C GLY A 33 -5.07 -19.39 22.96
N ASP A 34 -4.18 -20.35 22.63
CA ASP A 34 -2.80 -20.35 23.11
C ASP A 34 -1.91 -19.30 22.40
N VAL A 35 -2.30 -18.90 21.21
CA VAL A 35 -1.60 -17.90 20.39
C VAL A 35 -2.58 -16.78 20.03
N GLU A 36 -2.22 -15.56 20.34
CA GLU A 36 -2.99 -14.40 19.93
C GLU A 36 -2.75 -14.06 18.46
N ILE A 37 -3.82 -13.92 17.70
CA ILE A 37 -3.76 -13.56 16.28
C ILE A 37 -4.21 -12.12 16.11
N TRP A 38 -3.37 -11.34 15.47
CA TRP A 38 -3.58 -9.92 15.22
C TRP A 38 -3.56 -9.62 13.72
N ALA A 39 -4.38 -8.70 13.29
CA ALA A 39 -4.41 -8.22 11.91
C ALA A 39 -3.89 -6.80 11.84
N LYS A 40 -2.86 -6.58 10.99
CA LYS A 40 -2.52 -5.24 10.52
C LYS A 40 -3.35 -4.96 9.28
N ARG A 41 -4.21 -3.96 9.36
CA ARG A 41 -5.28 -3.70 8.38
C ARG A 41 -4.78 -2.88 7.19
N GLU A 42 -3.91 -3.48 6.38
CA GLU A 42 -3.47 -2.88 5.11
C GLU A 42 -4.57 -2.82 4.04
N ASP A 43 -5.65 -3.56 4.23
CA ASP A 43 -6.86 -3.52 3.39
C ASP A 43 -7.63 -2.19 3.48
N VAL A 44 -7.39 -1.39 4.51
CA VAL A 44 -8.04 -0.08 4.71
C VAL A 44 -7.02 1.07 4.78
N ASN A 45 -5.86 0.91 4.18
CA ASN A 45 -4.77 1.88 4.28
C ASN A 45 -4.88 3.06 3.32
N SER A 46 -5.76 3.00 2.33
CA SER A 46 -5.93 4.03 1.31
C SER A 46 -7.32 4.00 0.72
N GLY A 47 -7.79 5.14 0.26
CA GLY A 47 -9.02 5.24 -0.54
C GLY A 47 -8.83 4.89 -2.02
N LEU A 48 -7.58 4.74 -2.49
CA LEU A 48 -7.30 4.44 -3.89
C LEU A 48 -7.54 2.96 -4.18
N ALA A 49 -8.52 2.65 -5.02
CA ALA A 49 -8.82 1.31 -5.52
C ALA A 49 -8.76 0.25 -4.41
N TYR A 50 -9.44 0.50 -3.29
CA TYR A 50 -9.54 -0.37 -2.11
C TYR A 50 -8.24 -0.57 -1.32
N GLY A 51 -7.20 0.23 -1.53
CA GLY A 51 -5.96 0.15 -0.79
C GLY A 51 -5.19 -1.17 -0.99
N GLY A 52 -4.40 -1.51 -0.01
CA GLY A 52 -3.59 -2.73 0.03
C GLY A 52 -2.09 -2.46 0.10
N ASN A 53 -1.32 -3.52 0.22
CA ASN A 53 0.13 -3.43 0.39
C ASN A 53 0.86 -2.80 -0.82
N LYS A 54 0.29 -2.90 -2.02
CA LYS A 54 0.90 -2.33 -3.24
C LYS A 54 0.89 -0.81 -3.22
N THR A 55 -0.09 -0.18 -2.58
CA THR A 55 -0.14 1.27 -2.41
C THR A 55 1.10 1.79 -1.66
N ARG A 56 1.57 1.08 -0.65
CA ARG A 56 2.76 1.48 0.12
C ARG A 56 4.03 1.55 -0.73
N LYS A 57 4.28 0.55 -1.58
CA LYS A 57 5.45 0.60 -2.47
C LYS A 57 5.30 1.67 -3.54
N LEU A 58 4.07 1.90 -4.02
CA LEU A 58 3.80 2.91 -5.04
C LEU A 58 4.04 4.32 -4.52
N GLU A 59 3.91 4.59 -3.24
CA GLU A 59 4.28 5.87 -2.65
C GLU A 59 5.73 6.26 -2.98
N TYR A 60 6.65 5.30 -3.00
CA TYR A 60 8.05 5.53 -3.34
C TYR A 60 8.32 5.48 -4.85
N LEU A 61 7.76 4.49 -5.55
CA LEU A 61 7.95 4.35 -7.00
C LEU A 61 7.41 5.54 -7.77
N VAL A 62 6.26 6.05 -7.37
CA VAL A 62 5.64 7.22 -8.00
C VAL A 62 6.42 8.50 -7.69
N ALA A 63 6.91 8.66 -6.48
CA ALA A 63 7.77 9.80 -6.14
C ALA A 63 9.02 9.83 -7.02
N ASP A 64 9.63 8.67 -7.27
CA ASP A 64 10.79 8.55 -8.17
C ASP A 64 10.42 8.86 -9.63
N ALA A 65 9.30 8.30 -10.13
CA ALA A 65 8.82 8.57 -11.48
C ALA A 65 8.55 10.07 -11.72
N LEU A 66 7.88 10.72 -10.76
CA LEU A 66 7.60 12.16 -10.83
C LEU A 66 8.89 13.00 -10.80
N ALA A 67 9.86 12.62 -9.97
CA ALA A 67 11.15 13.29 -9.90
C ALA A 67 11.95 13.17 -11.21
N GLN A 68 11.73 12.10 -11.96
CA GLN A 68 12.33 11.89 -13.29
C GLN A 68 11.54 12.56 -14.43
N GLY A 69 10.42 13.22 -14.14
CA GLY A 69 9.58 13.89 -15.14
C GLY A 69 8.73 12.92 -15.97
N CYS A 70 8.47 11.71 -15.48
CA CYS A 70 7.60 10.75 -16.16
C CYS A 70 6.15 11.23 -16.16
N ASP A 71 5.48 11.10 -17.30
CA ASP A 71 4.04 11.40 -17.47
C ASP A 71 3.19 10.14 -17.64
N THR A 72 3.82 8.99 -17.66
CA THR A 72 3.19 7.69 -17.96
C THR A 72 3.73 6.62 -17.04
N LEU A 73 2.85 5.79 -16.49
CA LEU A 73 3.19 4.58 -15.73
C LEU A 73 2.82 3.35 -16.54
N VAL A 74 3.77 2.44 -16.70
CA VAL A 74 3.53 1.17 -17.38
C VAL A 74 3.53 0.02 -16.38
N SER A 75 2.52 -0.82 -16.44
CA SER A 75 2.38 -1.97 -15.55
C SER A 75 1.94 -3.20 -16.33
N ILE A 76 2.34 -4.37 -15.85
CA ILE A 76 1.94 -5.66 -16.39
C ILE A 76 1.47 -6.56 -15.25
N GLY A 77 0.47 -7.39 -15.53
CA GLY A 77 -0.07 -8.35 -14.55
C GLY A 77 -1.06 -9.29 -15.20
N GLY A 78 -1.55 -10.26 -14.42
CA GLY A 78 -2.63 -11.15 -14.84
C GLY A 78 -3.99 -10.42 -14.97
N VAL A 79 -5.02 -11.18 -15.32
CA VAL A 79 -6.40 -10.67 -15.44
C VAL A 79 -6.88 -9.99 -14.14
N GLN A 80 -6.52 -10.56 -12.99
CA GLN A 80 -6.67 -9.92 -11.69
C GLN A 80 -5.27 -9.63 -11.14
N SER A 81 -4.98 -8.37 -10.88
CA SER A 81 -3.71 -7.93 -10.30
C SER A 81 -3.95 -6.76 -9.35
N ASN A 82 -3.57 -6.93 -8.10
CA ASN A 82 -3.63 -5.86 -7.10
C ASN A 82 -2.67 -4.71 -7.48
N HIS A 83 -1.54 -5.04 -8.09
CA HIS A 83 -0.57 -4.04 -8.49
C HIS A 83 -1.05 -3.20 -9.69
N THR A 84 -1.49 -3.83 -10.77
CA THR A 84 -1.97 -3.09 -11.97
C THR A 84 -3.20 -2.25 -11.65
N ARG A 85 -4.10 -2.75 -10.82
CA ARG A 85 -5.25 -1.99 -10.31
C ARG A 85 -4.80 -0.73 -9.58
N GLN A 86 -3.82 -0.85 -8.70
CA GLN A 86 -3.29 0.30 -7.95
C GLN A 86 -2.51 1.27 -8.85
N VAL A 87 -1.75 0.78 -9.82
CA VAL A 87 -1.06 1.65 -10.79
C VAL A 87 -2.06 2.49 -11.58
N ALA A 88 -3.14 1.87 -12.08
CA ALA A 88 -4.20 2.58 -12.79
C ALA A 88 -4.84 3.67 -11.90
N ALA A 89 -5.15 3.35 -10.65
CA ALA A 89 -5.76 4.30 -9.71
C ALA A 89 -4.81 5.47 -9.40
N VAL A 90 -3.53 5.18 -9.18
CA VAL A 90 -2.51 6.20 -8.90
C VAL A 90 -2.30 7.10 -10.11
N SER A 91 -2.22 6.53 -11.31
CA SER A 91 -2.10 7.31 -12.55
C SER A 91 -3.28 8.28 -12.70
N ALA A 92 -4.51 7.79 -12.53
CA ALA A 92 -5.70 8.63 -12.59
C ALA A 92 -5.69 9.73 -11.51
N HIS A 93 -5.30 9.40 -10.29
CA HIS A 93 -5.22 10.35 -9.16
C HIS A 93 -4.22 11.48 -9.42
N LEU A 94 -3.09 11.17 -10.05
CA LEU A 94 -2.00 12.12 -10.31
C LEU A 94 -2.06 12.77 -11.71
N GLY A 95 -3.03 12.41 -12.53
CA GLY A 95 -3.15 12.93 -13.90
C GLY A 95 -2.08 12.36 -14.85
N LEU A 96 -1.56 11.17 -14.57
CA LEU A 96 -0.62 10.44 -15.43
C LEU A 96 -1.37 9.51 -16.40
N LYS A 97 -0.66 9.07 -17.43
CA LYS A 97 -1.14 8.07 -18.38
C LYS A 97 -0.76 6.67 -17.96
#